data_e11bc1741f363ac32c100e79bd6582c1
#
_entry.id   e11bc1741f363ac32c100e79bd6582c1
#
_cell.length_a   1.000
_cell.length_b   1.000
_cell.length_c   1.000
_cell.angle_alpha   90.00
_cell.angle_beta   90.00
_cell.angle_gamma   90.00
#
_symmetry.space_group_name_H-M   'P 1'
#
loop_
_entity.id
_entity.type
_entity.pdbx_description
1 polymer ?
#
loop_
_entity_poly.entity_id
_entity_poly.type
_entity_poly.pdbx_seq_one_letter_code
_entity_poly.pdbx_strand_id
1 'polypeptide(L)'
;ETVRTKDIIFFFFVVIGEQFPVDQIKDALPNLVEKLKKEHNKLFWLKIASGMMTTDTKPKVAYEEIIVGDELVKLCGVAKGSGMIAPNLATMLSFIFTNADINSNLLRSLLKRAVANSFNAITVDSDKSTNDMVSIFSTRAIKIGQNLSINDKITKKIELILKKLCLNLIQQIVVDGEGAKKF
;
A
#
# COMPACT_ATOMS: atom_id res chain seq x y z
N GLU A 1 -19.42 10.16 12.34
CA GLU A 1 -18.31 11.11 12.56
C GLU A 1 -18.06 11.88 11.27
N THR A 2 -17.94 13.22 11.38
CA THR A 2 -17.65 14.06 10.23
C THR A 2 -16.15 14.03 9.99
N VAL A 3 -15.74 13.55 8.82
CA VAL A 3 -14.31 13.57 8.41
C VAL A 3 -13.91 15.03 8.17
N ARG A 4 -12.85 15.48 8.83
CA ARG A 4 -12.34 16.85 8.65
C ARG A 4 -11.49 16.91 7.37
N THR A 5 -11.60 18.02 6.64
CA THR A 5 -10.85 18.23 5.37
C THR A 5 -9.35 17.96 5.51
N LYS A 6 -8.75 18.31 6.66
CA LYS A 6 -7.33 18.08 6.95
C LYS A 6 -6.95 16.60 7.14
N ASP A 7 -7.93 15.71 7.33
CA ASP A 7 -7.72 14.28 7.51
C ASP A 7 -7.84 13.51 6.18
N ILE A 8 -8.10 14.23 5.07
CA ILE A 8 -8.19 13.67 3.72
C ILE A 8 -6.84 13.88 3.02
N ILE A 9 -6.26 12.79 2.55
CA ILE A 9 -5.03 12.81 1.76
C ILE A 9 -5.38 12.42 0.33
N PHE A 10 -5.04 13.28 -0.63
CA PHE A 10 -5.21 13.01 -2.05
C PHE A 10 -3.86 12.63 -2.66
N PHE A 11 -3.85 11.57 -3.44
CA PHE A 11 -2.74 11.18 -4.29
C PHE A 11 -3.20 11.28 -5.75
N PHE A 12 -2.49 12.07 -6.56
CA PHE A 12 -2.80 12.27 -7.96
C PHE A 12 -1.62 11.83 -8.82
N PHE A 13 -1.91 11.02 -9.82
CA PHE A 13 -0.96 10.60 -10.84
C PHE A 13 -1.60 10.89 -12.18
N VAL A 14 -1.09 11.91 -12.86
CA VAL A 14 -1.62 12.41 -14.13
C VAL A 14 -0.51 12.50 -15.16
N VAL A 15 -0.89 12.55 -16.42
CA VAL A 15 0.05 12.76 -17.52
C VAL A 15 0.54 14.21 -17.47
N ILE A 16 1.85 14.41 -17.56
CA ILE A 16 2.47 15.73 -17.56
C ILE A 16 1.98 16.51 -18.79
N GLY A 17 1.47 17.72 -18.55
CA GLY A 17 0.94 18.59 -19.61
C GLY A 17 -0.56 18.44 -19.89
N GLU A 18 -1.22 17.42 -19.32
CA GLU A 18 -2.67 17.24 -19.43
C GLU A 18 -3.42 17.97 -18.31
N GLN A 19 -4.60 18.48 -18.65
CA GLN A 19 -5.45 19.16 -17.66
C GLN A 19 -6.03 18.17 -16.65
N PHE A 20 -5.92 18.52 -15.38
CA PHE A 20 -6.40 17.67 -14.28
C PHE A 20 -7.96 17.58 -14.32
N PRO A 21 -8.55 16.36 -14.33
CA PRO A 21 -9.98 16.13 -14.52
C PRO A 21 -10.78 16.37 -13.21
N VAL A 22 -10.79 17.61 -12.72
CA VAL A 22 -11.39 17.98 -11.41
C VAL A 22 -12.86 17.64 -11.33
N ASP A 23 -13.63 17.88 -12.38
CA ASP A 23 -15.09 17.69 -12.36
C ASP A 23 -15.46 16.21 -12.33
N GLN A 24 -14.76 15.36 -13.08
CA GLN A 24 -14.95 13.90 -13.02
C GLN A 24 -14.68 13.34 -11.62
N ILE A 25 -13.69 13.89 -10.91
CA ILE A 25 -13.38 13.48 -9.53
C ILE A 25 -14.49 13.94 -8.59
N LYS A 26 -14.94 15.21 -8.70
CA LYS A 26 -16.04 15.73 -7.87
C LYS A 26 -17.32 14.91 -8.03
N ASP A 27 -17.67 14.53 -9.25
CA ASP A 27 -18.86 13.75 -9.55
C ASP A 27 -18.79 12.32 -9.00
N ALA A 28 -17.59 11.72 -8.94
CA ALA A 28 -17.38 10.38 -8.41
C ALA A 28 -17.40 10.31 -6.87
N LEU A 29 -17.00 11.38 -6.17
CA LEU A 29 -16.83 11.39 -4.71
C LEU A 29 -18.07 10.97 -3.90
N PRO A 30 -19.30 11.48 -4.17
CA PRO A 30 -20.49 11.10 -3.41
C PRO A 30 -20.74 9.59 -3.44
N ASN A 31 -20.62 8.97 -4.60
CA ASN A 31 -20.81 7.53 -4.79
C ASN A 31 -19.72 6.71 -4.07
N LEU A 32 -18.46 7.17 -4.11
CA LEU A 32 -17.34 6.53 -3.39
C LEU A 32 -17.56 6.56 -1.88
N VAL A 33 -18.00 7.70 -1.33
CA VAL A 33 -18.28 7.83 0.11
C VAL A 33 -19.42 6.91 0.54
N GLU A 34 -20.48 6.77 -0.28
CA GLU A 34 -21.57 5.83 -0.02
C GLU A 34 -21.10 4.37 -0.02
N LYS A 35 -20.24 3.99 -0.98
CA LYS A 35 -19.70 2.65 -1.07
C LYS A 35 -18.80 2.31 0.14
N LEU A 36 -18.00 3.27 0.61
CA LEU A 36 -17.18 3.09 1.82
C LEU A 36 -18.00 2.77 3.06
N LYS A 37 -19.24 3.28 3.15
CA LYS A 37 -20.14 2.99 4.28
C LYS A 37 -20.77 1.59 4.22
N LYS A 38 -20.89 1.00 3.04
CA LYS A 38 -21.70 -0.22 2.80
C LYS A 38 -20.85 -1.49 2.63
N GLU A 39 -19.60 -1.40 2.17
CA GLU A 39 -18.82 -2.56 1.78
C GLU A 39 -17.63 -2.81 2.72
N HIS A 40 -17.67 -3.89 3.49
CA HIS A 40 -16.59 -4.30 4.40
C HIS A 40 -16.08 -5.72 4.15
N ASN A 41 -16.03 -6.18 2.89
CA ASN A 41 -15.57 -7.52 2.57
C ASN A 41 -14.17 -7.54 1.90
N LYS A 42 -13.55 -8.73 1.83
CA LYS A 42 -12.23 -8.91 1.21
C LYS A 42 -12.18 -8.53 -0.28
N LEU A 43 -13.31 -8.63 -0.99
CA LEU A 43 -13.41 -8.24 -2.40
C LEU A 43 -13.25 -6.73 -2.62
N PHE A 44 -13.45 -5.94 -1.59
CA PHE A 44 -13.24 -4.49 -1.65
C PHE A 44 -11.78 -4.14 -1.99
N TRP A 45 -10.82 -4.83 -1.35
CA TRP A 45 -9.40 -4.64 -1.64
C TRP A 45 -9.02 -5.02 -3.07
N LEU A 46 -9.65 -6.07 -3.60
CA LEU A 46 -9.45 -6.46 -5.00
C LEU A 46 -10.01 -5.41 -5.97
N LYS A 47 -11.17 -4.81 -5.67
CA LYS A 47 -11.72 -3.71 -6.46
C LYS A 47 -10.82 -2.47 -6.44
N ILE A 48 -10.24 -2.12 -5.28
CA ILE A 48 -9.27 -1.02 -5.16
C ILE A 48 -8.04 -1.32 -6.02
N ALA A 49 -7.45 -2.49 -5.88
CA ALA A 49 -6.29 -2.89 -6.65
C ALA A 49 -6.56 -2.86 -8.16
N SER A 50 -7.73 -3.36 -8.59
CA SER A 50 -8.16 -3.31 -10.00
C SER A 50 -8.35 -1.88 -10.51
N GLY A 51 -8.90 -0.98 -9.67
CA GLY A 51 -9.08 0.43 -10.02
C GLY A 51 -7.77 1.22 -10.16
N MET A 52 -6.67 0.72 -9.58
CA MET A 52 -5.34 1.32 -9.67
C MET A 52 -4.57 0.87 -10.91
N MET A 53 -4.96 -0.23 -11.55
CA MET A 53 -4.24 -0.81 -12.69
C MET A 53 -4.18 0.15 -13.88
N THR A 54 -3.06 0.12 -14.60
CA THR A 54 -2.86 0.81 -15.88
C THR A 54 -2.44 -0.20 -16.95
N THR A 55 -1.17 -0.57 -17.00
CA THR A 55 -0.61 -1.63 -17.85
C THR A 55 -0.59 -2.99 -17.17
N ASP A 56 -0.90 -3.04 -15.90
CA ASP A 56 -0.99 -4.27 -15.12
C ASP A 56 -1.97 -5.26 -15.74
N THR A 57 -1.64 -6.55 -15.76
CA THR A 57 -2.53 -7.60 -16.25
C THR A 57 -3.37 -8.22 -15.14
N LYS A 58 -2.94 -8.07 -13.88
CA LYS A 58 -3.59 -8.63 -12.69
C LYS A 58 -3.58 -7.65 -11.52
N PRO A 59 -4.67 -7.57 -10.73
CA PRO A 59 -4.68 -6.79 -9.49
C PRO A 59 -3.76 -7.44 -8.45
N LYS A 60 -3.01 -6.63 -7.72
CA LYS A 60 -2.02 -7.06 -6.74
C LYS A 60 -2.49 -6.72 -5.33
N VAL A 61 -2.74 -7.76 -4.54
CA VAL A 61 -3.23 -7.65 -3.15
C VAL A 61 -2.49 -8.64 -2.28
N ALA A 62 -2.04 -8.21 -1.11
CA ALA A 62 -1.46 -9.07 -0.09
C ALA A 62 -2.13 -8.84 1.26
N TYR A 63 -2.21 -9.89 2.06
CA TYR A 63 -2.81 -9.87 3.37
C TYR A 63 -1.97 -10.71 4.34
N GLU A 64 -1.66 -10.14 5.50
CA GLU A 64 -0.97 -10.83 6.58
C GLU A 64 -1.66 -10.52 7.92
N GLU A 65 -1.59 -11.47 8.83
CA GLU A 65 -2.13 -11.29 10.17
C GLU A 65 -1.27 -11.96 11.23
N ILE A 66 -1.32 -11.45 12.45
CA ILE A 66 -0.61 -12.01 13.60
C ILE A 66 -1.33 -11.71 14.90
N ILE A 67 -1.30 -12.64 15.83
CA ILE A 67 -1.81 -12.44 17.19
C ILE A 67 -0.73 -11.76 18.04
N VAL A 68 -1.12 -10.65 18.69
CA VAL A 68 -0.30 -9.88 19.62
C VAL A 68 -1.07 -9.75 20.94
N GLY A 69 -0.68 -10.51 21.94
CA GLY A 69 -1.54 -10.70 23.14
C GLY A 69 -2.83 -11.39 22.72
N ASP A 70 -3.95 -10.78 23.07
CA ASP A 70 -5.29 -11.25 22.70
C ASP A 70 -5.84 -10.58 21.44
N GLU A 71 -5.04 -9.72 20.79
CA GLU A 71 -5.47 -8.90 19.67
C GLU A 71 -4.99 -9.45 18.33
N LEU A 72 -5.87 -9.46 17.33
CA LEU A 72 -5.55 -9.84 15.96
C LEU A 72 -5.11 -8.62 15.14
N VAL A 73 -3.81 -8.46 14.97
CA VAL A 73 -3.22 -7.45 14.11
C VAL A 73 -3.30 -7.90 12.65
N LYS A 74 -3.83 -7.04 11.80
CA LYS A 74 -4.02 -7.27 10.37
C LYS A 74 -3.24 -6.25 9.55
N LEU A 75 -2.63 -6.73 8.47
CA LEU A 75 -2.04 -5.90 7.43
C LEU A 75 -2.67 -6.26 6.10
N CYS A 76 -3.07 -5.24 5.35
CA CYS A 76 -3.52 -5.40 3.97
C CYS A 76 -2.75 -4.43 3.09
N GLY A 77 -2.28 -4.89 1.95
CA GLY A 77 -1.58 -4.07 0.98
C GLY A 77 -2.14 -4.26 -0.42
N VAL A 78 -2.18 -3.16 -1.16
CA VAL A 78 -2.47 -3.16 -2.60
C VAL A 78 -1.30 -2.52 -3.32
N ALA A 79 -1.02 -2.99 -4.53
CA ALA A 79 0.03 -2.41 -5.36
C ALA A 79 -0.37 -2.39 -6.83
N LYS A 80 0.28 -1.51 -7.58
CA LYS A 80 0.24 -1.51 -9.04
C LYS A 80 1.63 -1.29 -9.60
N GLY A 81 1.88 -1.83 -10.79
CA GLY A 81 3.12 -1.69 -11.56
C GLY A 81 3.43 -2.98 -12.33
N SER A 82 3.80 -2.83 -13.59
CA SER A 82 4.18 -3.94 -14.48
C SER A 82 5.31 -3.56 -15.45
N GLY A 83 5.60 -2.28 -15.63
CA GLY A 83 6.70 -1.73 -16.44
C GLY A 83 7.24 -0.45 -15.85
N MET A 84 8.36 0.05 -16.38
CA MET A 84 9.11 1.20 -15.89
C MET A 84 9.57 0.99 -14.43
N ILE A 85 10.13 -0.22 -14.12
CA ILE A 85 10.53 -0.60 -12.76
C ILE A 85 12.04 -0.86 -12.73
N ALA A 86 12.79 0.06 -12.11
CA ALA A 86 14.21 -0.09 -11.79
C ALA A 86 14.48 0.24 -10.31
N PRO A 87 15.59 -0.22 -9.72
CA PRO A 87 15.96 0.22 -8.39
C PRO A 87 15.96 1.74 -8.32
N ASN A 88 15.21 2.28 -7.39
CA ASN A 88 15.00 3.70 -7.15
C ASN A 88 14.09 4.43 -8.14
N LEU A 89 12.98 3.89 -8.58
CA LEU A 89 11.85 4.63 -9.16
C LEU A 89 11.27 4.03 -10.46
N ALA A 90 10.10 3.48 -10.39
CA ALA A 90 9.21 3.17 -11.52
C ALA A 90 7.78 3.56 -11.16
N THR A 91 6.83 3.73 -12.05
CA THR A 91 5.45 4.12 -11.68
C THR A 91 4.75 3.02 -10.88
N MET A 92 5.37 2.65 -9.78
CA MET A 92 4.89 1.67 -8.82
C MET A 92 4.24 2.39 -7.63
N LEU A 93 3.01 2.07 -7.38
CA LEU A 93 2.27 2.58 -6.25
C LEU A 93 1.89 1.43 -5.33
N SER A 94 2.12 1.60 -4.04
CA SER A 94 1.66 0.66 -3.03
C SER A 94 1.10 1.36 -1.80
N PHE A 95 -0.06 0.90 -1.37
CA PHE A 95 -0.73 1.38 -0.17
C PHE A 95 -0.93 0.22 0.79
N ILE A 96 -0.41 0.35 2.00
CA ILE A 96 -0.46 -0.66 3.05
C ILE A 96 -1.27 -0.10 4.22
N PHE A 97 -2.13 -0.91 4.80
CA PHE A 97 -2.99 -0.54 5.93
C PHE A 97 -2.82 -1.53 7.06
N THR A 98 -2.82 -1.03 8.30
CA THR A 98 -2.86 -1.85 9.51
C THR A 98 -3.91 -1.32 10.49
N ASN A 99 -4.51 -2.23 11.25
CA ASN A 99 -5.41 -1.88 12.34
C ASN A 99 -4.68 -1.58 13.66
N ALA A 100 -3.39 -1.89 13.77
CA ALA A 100 -2.59 -1.69 14.97
C ALA A 100 -2.38 -0.20 15.26
N ASP A 101 -2.51 0.22 16.52
CA ASP A 101 -2.17 1.58 16.97
C ASP A 101 -0.66 1.73 17.07
N ILE A 102 -0.06 2.29 16.02
CA ILE A 102 1.37 2.56 15.90
C ILE A 102 1.57 4.03 15.59
N ASN A 103 2.47 4.68 16.32
CA ASN A 103 2.79 6.08 16.04
C ASN A 103 3.53 6.22 14.70
N SER A 104 3.41 7.40 14.09
CA SER A 104 3.92 7.67 12.73
C SER A 104 5.43 7.50 12.59
N ASN A 105 6.22 7.83 13.62
CA ASN A 105 7.68 7.70 13.56
C ASN A 105 8.12 6.24 13.54
N LEU A 106 7.50 5.40 14.38
CA LEU A 106 7.75 3.97 14.39
C LEU A 106 7.27 3.32 13.11
N LEU A 107 6.07 3.69 12.63
CA LEU A 107 5.49 3.19 11.39
C LEU A 107 6.39 3.49 10.18
N ARG A 108 6.93 4.73 10.10
CA ARG A 108 7.91 5.13 9.08
C ARG A 108 9.18 4.30 9.15
N SER A 109 9.69 4.03 10.36
CA SER A 109 10.90 3.22 10.57
C SER A 109 10.70 1.77 10.14
N LEU A 110 9.54 1.19 10.44
CA LEU A 110 9.16 -0.16 10.01
C LEU A 110 9.05 -0.25 8.48
N LEU A 111 8.37 0.72 7.87
CA LEU A 111 8.24 0.78 6.41
C LEU A 111 9.61 0.87 5.75
N LYS A 112 10.48 1.79 6.19
CA LYS A 112 11.84 1.94 5.65
C LYS A 112 12.63 0.63 5.66
N ARG A 113 12.51 -0.17 6.72
CA ARG A 113 13.17 -1.47 6.82
C ARG A 113 12.52 -2.55 5.93
N ALA A 114 11.20 -2.49 5.77
CA ALA A 114 10.49 -3.45 4.94
C ALA A 114 10.77 -3.24 3.45
N VAL A 115 10.79 -1.98 2.99
CA VAL A 115 10.99 -1.66 1.56
C VAL A 115 12.44 -1.86 1.11
N ALA A 116 13.42 -1.79 2.01
CA ALA A 116 14.84 -1.90 1.66
C ALA A 116 15.19 -3.20 0.92
N ASN A 117 14.59 -4.32 1.35
CA ASN A 117 14.83 -5.65 0.78
C ASN A 117 13.60 -6.18 0.01
N SER A 118 12.73 -5.30 -0.45
CA SER A 118 11.56 -5.64 -1.27
C SER A 118 11.42 -4.65 -2.42
N PHE A 119 10.64 -3.61 -2.27
CA PHE A 119 10.36 -2.61 -3.32
C PHE A 119 11.63 -1.92 -3.86
N ASN A 120 12.63 -1.66 -3.01
CA ASN A 120 13.91 -1.07 -3.44
C ASN A 120 14.92 -2.10 -3.99
N ALA A 121 14.57 -3.37 -4.05
CA ALA A 121 15.47 -4.44 -4.46
C ALA A 121 15.10 -5.07 -5.81
N ILE A 122 14.09 -4.54 -6.49
CA ILE A 122 13.62 -5.08 -7.78
C ILE A 122 13.89 -4.13 -8.95
N THR A 123 13.94 -4.75 -10.13
CA THR A 123 13.89 -4.05 -11.42
C THR A 123 13.09 -4.90 -12.40
N VAL A 124 12.39 -4.27 -13.35
CA VAL A 124 11.71 -4.95 -14.46
C VAL A 124 12.38 -4.61 -15.78
N ASP A 125 12.52 -3.35 -16.11
CA ASP A 125 13.03 -2.85 -17.41
C ASP A 125 14.20 -1.85 -17.28
N SER A 126 14.67 -1.61 -16.07
CA SER A 126 15.73 -0.65 -15.73
C SER A 126 15.35 0.83 -15.92
N ASP A 127 14.14 1.14 -16.35
CA ASP A 127 13.67 2.51 -16.48
C ASP A 127 13.20 3.07 -15.13
N LYS A 128 13.48 4.35 -14.89
CA LYS A 128 13.19 5.01 -13.60
C LYS A 128 11.98 5.93 -13.73
N SER A 129 11.01 5.79 -12.81
CA SER A 129 9.93 6.77 -12.64
C SER A 129 10.28 7.81 -11.58
N THR A 130 9.66 8.98 -11.67
CA THR A 130 9.75 10.05 -10.66
C THR A 130 8.64 9.97 -9.61
N ASN A 131 7.70 9.01 -9.72
CA ASN A 131 6.45 9.00 -8.97
C ASN A 131 6.22 7.74 -8.13
N ASP A 132 7.27 6.96 -7.86
CA ASP A 132 7.16 5.76 -7.03
C ASP A 132 6.80 6.09 -5.60
N MET A 133 5.87 5.31 -5.08
CA MET A 133 5.43 5.53 -3.72
C MET A 133 5.01 4.23 -3.04
N VAL A 134 5.53 4.02 -1.82
CA VAL A 134 5.00 3.05 -0.86
C VAL A 134 4.55 3.81 0.38
N SER A 135 3.26 3.73 0.69
CA SER A 135 2.67 4.39 1.85
C SER A 135 2.08 3.37 2.82
N ILE A 136 2.20 3.62 4.12
CA ILE A 136 1.57 2.80 5.16
C ILE A 136 0.70 3.66 6.08
N PHE A 137 -0.49 3.14 6.40
CA PHE A 137 -1.49 3.81 7.22
C PHE A 137 -1.89 2.92 8.40
N SER A 138 -1.96 3.52 9.59
CA SER A 138 -2.51 2.89 10.78
C SER A 138 -3.90 3.45 11.07
N THR A 139 -4.91 2.56 11.14
CA THR A 139 -6.27 2.97 11.53
C THR A 139 -6.40 3.13 13.04
N ARG A 140 -5.41 2.66 13.82
CA ARG A 140 -5.37 2.69 15.28
C ARG A 140 -6.56 2.01 15.97
N ALA A 141 -7.20 1.07 15.29
CA ALA A 141 -8.37 0.37 15.80
C ALA A 141 -8.05 -0.57 16.99
N ILE A 142 -6.79 -1.08 17.02
CA ILE A 142 -6.35 -2.08 18.02
C ILE A 142 -5.12 -1.57 18.76
N LYS A 143 -5.21 -1.51 20.09
CA LYS A 143 -4.08 -1.16 20.96
C LYS A 143 -3.20 -2.38 21.20
N ILE A 144 -1.94 -2.31 20.79
CA ILE A 144 -0.96 -3.40 20.88
C ILE A 144 0.15 -3.17 21.92
N GLY A 145 0.09 -2.06 22.64
CA GLY A 145 1.04 -1.67 23.69
C GLY A 145 1.18 -0.15 23.76
N GLN A 146 1.85 0.30 24.82
CA GLN A 146 2.17 1.73 25.02
C GLN A 146 3.65 1.96 24.75
N ASN A 147 3.98 3.14 24.21
CA ASN A 147 5.37 3.58 23.98
C ASN A 147 6.26 2.57 23.24
N LEU A 148 5.70 1.88 22.26
CA LEU A 148 6.42 0.88 21.48
C LEU A 148 7.67 1.47 20.82
N SER A 149 8.78 0.75 20.94
CA SER A 149 10.06 1.03 20.29
C SER A 149 10.34 0.01 19.17
N ILE A 150 11.32 0.34 18.32
CA ILE A 150 11.73 -0.53 17.21
C ILE A 150 12.33 -1.87 17.69
N ASN A 151 12.81 -1.95 18.94
CA ASN A 151 13.45 -3.12 19.49
C ASN A 151 12.51 -4.07 20.24
N ASP A 152 11.27 -3.66 20.48
CA ASP A 152 10.29 -4.45 21.21
C ASP A 152 9.91 -5.73 20.47
N LYS A 153 9.65 -6.78 21.22
CA LYS A 153 9.24 -8.09 20.67
C LYS A 153 7.97 -7.98 19.80
N ILE A 154 7.02 -7.15 20.22
CA ILE A 154 5.78 -6.88 19.49
C ILE A 154 6.11 -6.20 18.16
N THR A 155 6.91 -5.15 18.19
CA THR A 155 7.32 -4.40 17.00
C THR A 155 8.08 -5.29 16.01
N LYS A 156 8.96 -6.17 16.48
CA LYS A 156 9.68 -7.15 15.64
C LYS A 156 8.71 -8.15 14.96
N LYS A 157 7.66 -8.59 15.65
CA LYS A 157 6.64 -9.45 15.05
C LYS A 157 5.90 -8.72 13.92
N ILE A 158 5.52 -7.45 14.15
CA ILE A 158 4.86 -6.63 13.12
C ILE A 158 5.80 -6.35 11.95
N GLU A 159 7.07 -6.06 12.21
CA GLU A 159 8.10 -5.91 11.17
C GLU A 159 8.20 -7.16 10.28
N LEU A 160 8.15 -8.34 10.89
CA LEU A 160 8.24 -9.61 10.16
C LEU A 160 7.07 -9.78 9.17
N ILE A 161 5.83 -9.58 9.64
CA ILE A 161 4.66 -9.72 8.75
C ILE A 161 4.58 -8.58 7.71
N LEU A 162 5.07 -7.38 8.04
CA LEU A 162 5.15 -6.28 7.08
C LEU A 162 6.17 -6.60 5.96
N LYS A 163 7.34 -7.15 6.30
CA LYS A 163 8.32 -7.62 5.32
C LYS A 163 7.74 -8.70 4.42
N LYS A 164 7.03 -9.67 5.00
CA LYS A 164 6.38 -10.75 4.26
C LYS A 164 5.33 -10.21 3.29
N LEU A 165 4.49 -9.28 3.73
CA LEU A 165 3.50 -8.60 2.89
C LEU A 165 4.16 -7.84 1.74
N CYS A 166 5.21 -7.07 2.02
CA CYS A 166 5.97 -6.35 0.99
C CYS A 166 6.59 -7.30 -0.04
N LEU A 167 7.19 -8.42 0.39
CA LEU A 167 7.75 -9.43 -0.49
C LEU A 167 6.67 -10.06 -1.38
N ASN A 168 5.51 -10.37 -0.83
CA ASN A 168 4.40 -10.92 -1.60
C ASN A 168 3.92 -9.93 -2.69
N LEU A 169 3.74 -8.65 -2.36
CA LEU A 169 3.36 -7.63 -3.33
C LEU A 169 4.40 -7.49 -4.46
N ILE A 170 5.68 -7.49 -4.10
CA ILE A 170 6.78 -7.40 -5.07
C ILE A 170 6.82 -8.61 -5.98
N GLN A 171 6.62 -9.82 -5.47
CA GLN A 171 6.54 -11.03 -6.29
C GLN A 171 5.41 -10.93 -7.31
N GLN A 172 4.24 -10.43 -6.92
CA GLN A 172 3.13 -10.20 -7.83
C GLN A 172 3.48 -9.16 -8.92
N ILE A 173 4.21 -8.08 -8.58
CA ILE A 173 4.67 -7.08 -9.52
C ILE A 173 5.66 -7.68 -10.53
N VAL A 174 6.69 -8.39 -10.06
CA VAL A 174 7.72 -8.96 -10.93
C VAL A 174 7.15 -10.04 -11.85
N VAL A 175 6.24 -10.88 -11.37
CA VAL A 175 5.56 -11.91 -12.19
C VAL A 175 4.67 -11.29 -13.27
N ASP A 176 4.09 -10.11 -13.00
CA ASP A 176 3.28 -9.35 -13.95
C ASP A 176 4.12 -8.37 -14.80
N GLY A 177 5.43 -8.39 -14.61
CA GLY A 177 6.36 -7.51 -15.30
C GLY A 177 6.29 -7.66 -16.82
N GLU A 178 6.29 -6.54 -17.53
CA GLU A 178 6.25 -6.51 -18.99
C GLU A 178 7.46 -7.24 -19.57
N GLY A 179 7.20 -8.26 -20.39
CA GLY A 179 8.24 -9.12 -20.96
C GLY A 179 8.80 -10.19 -20.03
N ALA A 180 8.31 -10.35 -18.81
CA ALA A 180 8.75 -11.39 -17.87
C ALA A 180 8.42 -12.79 -18.39
N LYS A 181 9.47 -13.62 -18.59
CA LYS A 181 9.33 -15.01 -19.05
C LYS A 181 9.70 -16.03 -17.98
N LYS A 182 10.43 -15.63 -16.97
CA LYS A 182 10.86 -16.46 -15.83
C LYS A 182 10.91 -15.64 -14.56
N PHE A 183 10.59 -16.28 -13.45
CA PHE A 183 10.70 -15.77 -12.09
C PHE A 183 11.71 -16.59 -11.30
#